data_38f01d58cb323a846f734410c5d01d77
#
_entry.id   38f01d58cb323a846f734410c5d01d77
#
_cell.length_a   1.000
_cell.length_b   1.000
_cell.length_c   1.000
_cell.angle_alpha   90.00
_cell.angle_beta   90.00
_cell.angle_gamma   90.00
#
_symmetry.space_group_name_H-M   'P 1'
#
loop_
_entity.id
_entity.type
_entity.pdbx_description
1 polymer ?
#
loop_
_entity_poly.entity_id
_entity_poly.type
_entity_poly.pdbx_seq_one_letter_code
_entity_poly.pdbx_strand_id
1 'polypeptide(L)'
;MTIPLNTIIHGDALEVLKGIPADSFDSCVTDPPYGLGFMGKAWDKSGIANNVDLWREVLRVLKPGAHLLSFGGSRTYHRMACAIEDAGFEIRDQIMWIYGSGFPKSLDISKAIDKAAGEYVPGEVLPSSRQSAASETGIATSFRTK
;
A
#
# COMPACT_ATOMS: atom_id res chain seq x y z
N MET A 1 27.73 -5.34 -13.95
CA MET A 1 26.90 -6.52 -13.62
C MET A 1 25.68 -6.46 -14.50
N THR A 2 25.33 -7.47 -15.25
CA THR A 2 24.12 -7.47 -16.09
C THR A 2 22.94 -7.86 -15.18
N ILE A 3 21.89 -7.03 -15.12
CA ILE A 3 20.70 -7.34 -14.34
C ILE A 3 19.93 -8.43 -15.10
N PRO A 4 19.63 -9.57 -14.48
CA PRO A 4 18.82 -10.59 -15.12
C PRO A 4 17.40 -10.07 -15.35
N LEU A 5 16.90 -10.23 -16.59
CA LEU A 5 15.52 -9.88 -16.93
C LEU A 5 14.54 -10.92 -16.39
N ASN A 6 13.33 -10.49 -16.06
CA ASN A 6 12.23 -11.37 -15.61
C ASN A 6 12.61 -12.26 -14.42
N THR A 7 13.35 -11.69 -13.46
CA THR A 7 13.86 -12.44 -12.29
C THR A 7 13.38 -11.78 -11.00
N ILE A 8 13.06 -12.60 -10.02
CA ILE A 8 12.79 -12.15 -8.65
C ILE A 8 14.10 -12.21 -7.87
N ILE A 9 14.51 -11.06 -7.31
CA ILE A 9 15.68 -10.96 -6.43
C ILE A 9 15.17 -10.88 -5.00
N HIS A 10 15.45 -11.89 -4.20
CA HIS A 10 15.08 -11.93 -2.80
C HIS A 10 16.15 -11.27 -1.93
N GLY A 11 15.77 -10.31 -1.08
CA GLY A 11 16.69 -9.63 -0.16
C GLY A 11 16.07 -8.35 0.44
N ASP A 12 16.84 -7.68 1.28
CA ASP A 12 16.53 -6.33 1.71
C ASP A 12 16.61 -5.39 0.50
N ALA A 13 15.56 -4.60 0.28
CA ALA A 13 15.44 -3.78 -0.93
C ALA A 13 16.58 -2.77 -1.05
N LEU A 14 16.96 -2.10 0.06
CA LEU A 14 18.03 -1.11 0.06
C LEU A 14 19.37 -1.75 -0.29
N GLU A 15 19.67 -2.90 0.29
CA GLU A 15 20.95 -3.60 0.05
C GLU A 15 21.01 -4.18 -1.37
N VAL A 16 19.88 -4.70 -1.88
CA VAL A 16 19.81 -5.19 -3.26
C VAL A 16 20.01 -4.04 -4.25
N LEU A 17 19.33 -2.90 -4.05
CA LEU A 17 19.46 -1.73 -4.92
C LEU A 17 20.90 -1.20 -5.02
N LYS A 18 21.65 -1.17 -3.92
CA LYS A 18 23.06 -0.77 -3.91
C LYS A 18 23.93 -1.59 -4.87
N GLY A 19 23.59 -2.85 -5.10
CA GLY A 19 24.28 -3.73 -6.04
C GLY A 19 23.89 -3.54 -7.50
N ILE A 20 22.87 -2.75 -7.80
CA ILE A 20 22.37 -2.52 -9.15
C ILE A 20 23.06 -1.28 -9.75
N PRO A 21 23.52 -1.32 -11.01
CA PRO A 21 24.09 -0.14 -11.68
C PRO A 21 23.09 1.02 -11.77
N ALA A 22 23.60 2.25 -11.83
CA ALA A 22 22.79 3.42 -12.10
C ALA A 22 22.12 3.31 -13.49
N ASP A 23 21.03 4.06 -13.69
CA ASP A 23 20.32 4.19 -14.97
C ASP A 23 19.90 2.84 -15.59
N SER A 24 19.50 1.88 -14.76
CA SER A 24 19.21 0.51 -15.17
C SER A 24 17.75 0.27 -15.54
N PHE A 25 16.82 1.02 -14.96
CA PHE A 25 15.39 0.79 -15.09
C PHE A 25 14.66 1.94 -15.76
N ASP A 26 13.66 1.61 -16.57
CA ASP A 26 12.81 2.58 -17.27
C ASP A 26 11.65 3.08 -16.40
N SER A 27 11.26 2.36 -15.37
CA SER A 27 10.23 2.74 -14.40
C SER A 27 10.31 1.89 -13.14
N CYS A 28 9.68 2.36 -12.07
CA CYS A 28 9.48 1.61 -10.84
C CYS A 28 8.02 1.67 -10.40
N VAL A 29 7.46 0.52 -10.05
CA VAL A 29 6.14 0.42 -9.40
C VAL A 29 6.31 -0.35 -8.11
N THR A 30 5.85 0.22 -6.99
CA THR A 30 6.06 -0.37 -5.68
C THR A 30 4.88 -0.15 -4.73
N ASP A 31 4.66 -1.12 -3.85
CA ASP A 31 3.68 -1.05 -2.76
C ASP A 31 4.41 -1.28 -1.42
N PRO A 32 5.07 -0.24 -0.88
CA PRO A 32 5.84 -0.37 0.35
C PRO A 32 4.93 -0.48 1.57
N PRO A 33 5.40 -1.03 2.70
CA PRO A 33 4.65 -1.02 3.97
C PRO A 33 4.29 0.39 4.40
N TYR A 34 3.02 0.63 4.74
CA TYR A 34 2.49 1.98 5.03
C TYR A 34 2.77 2.48 6.45
N GLY A 35 3.34 1.68 7.33
CA GLY A 35 3.62 2.06 8.71
C GLY A 35 2.37 2.21 9.58
N LEU A 36 1.27 1.55 9.22
CA LEU A 36 0.00 1.62 9.95
C LEU A 36 -0.05 0.67 11.15
N GLY A 37 0.96 -0.18 11.34
CA GLY A 37 0.98 -1.23 12.36
C GLY A 37 -0.03 -2.33 12.07
N PHE A 38 -0.23 -2.66 10.79
CA PHE A 38 -1.22 -3.62 10.32
C PHE A 38 -1.10 -4.95 11.05
N MET A 39 -2.16 -5.35 11.76
CA MET A 39 -2.23 -6.58 12.57
C MET A 39 -1.06 -6.77 13.53
N GLY A 40 -0.38 -5.70 13.97
CA GLY A 40 0.79 -5.78 14.85
C GLY A 40 2.06 -6.34 14.19
N LYS A 41 2.08 -6.53 12.88
CA LYS A 41 3.20 -7.12 12.15
C LYS A 41 4.42 -6.22 12.16
N ALA A 42 5.58 -6.82 12.44
CA ALA A 42 6.85 -6.09 12.55
C ALA A 42 7.28 -5.45 11.22
N TRP A 43 7.02 -6.11 10.09
CA TRP A 43 7.40 -5.61 8.77
C TRP A 43 6.72 -4.28 8.40
N ASP A 44 5.46 -4.06 8.86
CA ASP A 44 4.75 -2.80 8.60
C ASP A 44 5.25 -1.64 9.49
N LYS A 45 6.00 -1.96 10.54
CA LYS A 45 6.61 -0.94 11.44
C LYS A 45 8.02 -0.54 11.03
N SER A 46 8.55 -1.11 9.97
CA SER A 46 9.94 -0.88 9.53
C SER A 46 10.24 0.58 9.17
N GLY A 47 9.21 1.35 8.81
CA GLY A 47 9.37 2.76 8.39
C GLY A 47 10.07 2.91 7.04
N ILE A 48 10.25 1.82 6.30
CA ILE A 48 11.02 1.81 5.04
C ILE A 48 10.45 2.78 4.00
N ALA A 49 9.12 2.95 3.96
CA ALA A 49 8.47 3.91 3.06
C ALA A 49 8.87 5.37 3.32
N ASN A 50 9.36 5.68 4.52
CA ASN A 50 9.80 7.01 4.92
C ASN A 50 11.33 7.14 4.92
N ASN A 51 12.05 6.14 4.43
CA ASN A 51 13.50 6.13 4.40
C ASN A 51 14.01 6.82 3.12
N VAL A 52 14.55 8.02 3.27
CA VAL A 52 15.08 8.82 2.16
C VAL A 52 16.22 8.10 1.42
N ASP A 53 17.06 7.34 2.11
CA ASP A 53 18.17 6.63 1.47
C ASP A 53 17.69 5.51 0.55
N LEU A 54 16.57 4.83 0.90
CA LEU A 54 15.94 3.88 -0.01
C LEU A 54 15.53 4.59 -1.32
N TRP A 55 14.85 5.72 -1.21
CA TRP A 55 14.37 6.45 -2.37
C TRP A 55 15.50 7.07 -3.21
N ARG A 56 16.62 7.44 -2.58
CA ARG A 56 17.83 7.85 -3.31
C ARG A 56 18.40 6.71 -4.13
N GLU A 57 18.43 5.49 -3.60
CA GLU A 57 18.87 4.33 -4.37
C GLU A 57 17.89 4.00 -5.50
N VAL A 58 16.57 4.13 -5.26
CA VAL A 58 15.57 3.99 -6.32
C VAL A 58 15.79 5.03 -7.42
N LEU A 59 16.03 6.30 -7.06
CA LEU A 59 16.33 7.36 -8.03
C LEU A 59 17.60 7.05 -8.83
N ARG A 60 18.65 6.60 -8.16
CA ARG A 60 19.94 6.27 -8.80
C ARG A 60 19.82 5.17 -9.85
N VAL A 61 19.01 4.15 -9.59
CA VAL A 61 18.86 3.03 -10.54
C VAL A 61 17.86 3.31 -11.65
N LEU A 62 17.03 4.32 -11.51
CA LEU A 62 16.12 4.77 -12.56
C LEU A 62 16.87 5.64 -13.59
N LYS A 63 16.52 5.46 -14.86
CA LYS A 63 17.03 6.31 -15.94
C LYS A 63 16.50 7.74 -15.81
N PRO A 64 17.23 8.74 -16.30
CA PRO A 64 16.72 10.12 -16.38
C PRO A 64 15.37 10.18 -17.10
N GLY A 65 14.38 10.83 -16.48
CA GLY A 65 13.01 10.92 -17.01
C GLY A 65 12.11 9.70 -16.72
N ALA A 66 12.62 8.68 -16.05
CA ALA A 66 11.83 7.53 -15.63
C ALA A 66 10.79 7.91 -14.56
N HIS A 67 9.70 7.14 -14.48
CA HIS A 67 8.62 7.37 -13.54
C HIS A 67 8.64 6.37 -12.40
N LEU A 68 8.39 6.89 -11.20
CA LEU A 68 8.10 6.11 -10.00
C LEU A 68 6.61 6.18 -9.70
N LEU A 69 5.94 5.02 -9.56
CA LEU A 69 4.59 4.90 -9.03
C LEU A 69 4.68 4.17 -7.69
N SER A 70 4.32 4.84 -6.61
CA SER A 70 4.32 4.25 -5.28
C SER A 70 2.92 4.28 -4.68
N PHE A 71 2.43 3.10 -4.26
CA PHE A 71 1.20 3.03 -3.49
C PHE A 71 1.41 3.57 -2.08
N GLY A 72 0.38 4.22 -1.55
CA GLY A 72 0.42 4.78 -0.21
C GLY A 72 -0.94 4.77 0.46
N GLY A 73 -0.96 4.58 1.78
CA GLY A 73 -2.18 4.65 2.57
C GLY A 73 -2.64 6.09 2.78
N SER A 74 -3.96 6.33 2.74
CA SER A 74 -4.55 7.68 2.89
C SER A 74 -4.13 8.42 4.17
N ARG A 75 -3.65 7.71 5.19
CA ARG A 75 -3.22 8.30 6.47
C ARG A 75 -1.73 8.64 6.52
N THR A 76 -0.90 8.02 5.69
CA THR A 76 0.56 8.06 5.80
C THR A 76 1.27 8.46 4.51
N TYR A 77 0.58 8.47 3.36
CA TYR A 77 1.19 8.74 2.05
C TYR A 77 1.99 10.05 2.01
N HIS A 78 1.53 11.08 2.74
CA HIS A 78 2.19 12.39 2.77
C HIS A 78 3.64 12.30 3.29
N ARG A 79 3.92 11.43 4.28
CA ARG A 79 5.27 11.22 4.81
C ARG A 79 6.18 10.54 3.80
N MET A 80 5.65 9.54 3.09
CA MET A 80 6.35 8.87 2.01
C MET A 80 6.62 9.85 0.85
N ALA A 81 5.64 10.68 0.48
CA ALA A 81 5.81 11.69 -0.56
C ALA A 81 6.94 12.67 -0.22
N CYS A 82 6.99 13.17 1.03
CA CYS A 82 8.10 13.99 1.49
C CYS A 82 9.46 13.26 1.37
N ALA A 83 9.52 11.98 1.78
CA ALA A 83 10.76 11.22 1.69
C ALA A 83 11.21 10.99 0.24
N ILE A 84 10.27 10.79 -0.67
CA ILE A 84 10.53 10.66 -2.11
C ILE A 84 11.04 11.99 -2.68
N GLU A 85 10.42 13.11 -2.32
CA GLU A 85 10.85 14.45 -2.73
C GLU A 85 12.25 14.80 -2.17
N ASP A 86 12.49 14.52 -0.87
CA ASP A 86 13.78 14.70 -0.21
C ASP A 86 14.90 13.84 -0.84
N ALA A 87 14.54 12.73 -1.47
CA ALA A 87 15.48 11.91 -2.22
C ALA A 87 15.87 12.50 -3.59
N GLY A 88 15.13 13.49 -4.08
CA GLY A 88 15.42 14.21 -5.33
C GLY A 88 14.42 13.96 -6.46
N PHE A 89 13.32 13.26 -6.21
CA PHE A 89 12.23 13.13 -7.17
C PHE A 89 11.39 14.41 -7.24
N GLU A 90 10.79 14.65 -8.39
CA GLU A 90 9.75 15.65 -8.57
C GLU A 90 8.38 14.99 -8.45
N ILE A 91 7.56 15.43 -7.50
CA ILE A 91 6.19 14.94 -7.37
C ILE A 91 5.35 15.53 -8.50
N ARG A 92 4.81 14.68 -9.38
CA ARG A 92 4.01 15.08 -10.55
C ARG A 92 2.55 15.10 -10.28
N ASP A 93 2.01 14.02 -9.69
CA ASP A 93 0.57 13.87 -9.49
C ASP A 93 0.26 12.84 -8.40
N GLN A 94 -1.01 12.82 -7.98
CA GLN A 94 -1.57 11.83 -7.09
C GLN A 94 -2.75 11.15 -7.78
N ILE A 95 -2.62 9.86 -8.05
CA ILE A 95 -3.65 9.06 -8.71
C ILE A 95 -4.43 8.28 -7.65
N MET A 96 -5.76 8.30 -7.72
CA MET A 96 -6.60 7.50 -6.84
C MET A 96 -6.88 6.13 -7.43
N TRP A 97 -6.58 5.09 -6.65
CA TRP A 97 -7.05 3.74 -6.95
C TRP A 97 -8.42 3.53 -6.32
N ILE A 98 -9.48 3.52 -7.15
CA ILE A 98 -10.87 3.41 -6.69
C ILE A 98 -11.37 1.99 -6.94
N TYR A 99 -11.94 1.35 -5.92
CA TYR A 99 -12.56 0.04 -6.03
C TYR A 99 -13.84 -0.03 -5.19
N GLY A 100 -14.81 -0.86 -5.63
CA GLY A 100 -16.14 -0.93 -5.02
C GLY A 100 -16.22 -1.75 -3.72
N SER A 101 -15.15 -2.46 -3.36
CA SER A 101 -15.08 -3.26 -2.14
C SER A 101 -13.93 -2.75 -1.25
N GLY A 102 -14.16 -2.61 0.03
CA GLY A 102 -13.13 -2.18 0.97
C GLY A 102 -13.64 -2.22 2.40
N PHE A 103 -12.72 -2.26 3.34
CA PHE A 103 -13.09 -2.16 4.75
C PHE A 103 -13.57 -0.74 5.06
N PRO A 104 -14.75 -0.57 5.71
CA PRO A 104 -15.15 0.73 6.21
C PRO A 104 -14.08 1.23 7.19
N LYS A 105 -13.55 2.42 6.94
CA LYS A 105 -12.56 3.07 7.83
C LYS A 105 -13.22 3.98 8.88
N SER A 106 -14.55 3.93 8.97
CA SER A 106 -15.33 4.65 9.97
C SER A 106 -15.21 3.96 11.32
N LEU A 107 -15.05 4.75 12.37
CA LEU A 107 -15.10 4.29 13.74
C LEU A 107 -16.58 4.27 14.17
N ASP A 108 -17.04 3.16 14.71
CA ASP A 108 -18.31 3.10 15.42
C ASP A 108 -18.10 3.74 16.80
N ILE A 109 -18.58 4.98 16.93
CA ILE A 109 -18.34 5.80 18.11
C ILE A 109 -19.02 5.21 19.35
N SER A 110 -20.22 4.66 19.21
CA SER A 110 -20.92 4.04 20.35
C SER A 110 -20.11 2.87 20.92
N LYS A 111 -19.66 1.96 20.07
CA LYS A 111 -18.80 0.84 20.50
C LYS A 111 -17.47 1.29 21.09
N ALA A 112 -16.93 2.39 20.60
CA ALA A 112 -15.67 2.95 21.14
C ALA A 112 -15.88 3.52 22.55
N ILE A 113 -17.01 4.17 22.81
CA ILE A 113 -17.39 4.70 24.12
C ILE A 113 -17.62 3.55 25.11
N ASP A 114 -18.45 2.57 24.74
CA ASP A 114 -18.75 1.42 25.59
C ASP A 114 -17.48 0.63 25.96
N LYS A 115 -16.59 0.48 24.98
CA LYS A 115 -15.29 -0.17 25.21
C LYS A 115 -14.40 0.63 26.16
N ALA A 116 -14.40 1.96 26.07
CA ALA A 116 -13.63 2.84 26.96
C ALA A 116 -14.21 2.84 28.38
N ALA A 117 -15.54 2.69 28.52
CA ALA A 117 -16.23 2.55 29.80
C ALA A 117 -16.10 1.14 30.42
N GLY A 118 -15.58 0.16 29.67
CA GLY A 118 -15.52 -1.23 30.11
C GLY A 118 -16.87 -1.97 30.03
N GLU A 119 -17.87 -1.38 29.39
CA GLU A 119 -19.24 -1.88 29.28
C GLU A 119 -19.52 -2.55 27.92
N TYR A 120 -18.51 -2.62 27.04
CA TYR A 120 -18.67 -3.22 25.71
C TYR A 120 -18.93 -4.73 25.80
N VAL A 121 -20.14 -5.13 25.44
CA VAL A 121 -20.50 -6.53 25.20
C VAL A 121 -20.48 -6.77 23.69
N PRO A 122 -19.64 -7.69 23.15
CA PRO A 122 -19.70 -8.03 21.75
C PRO A 122 -21.10 -8.52 21.37
N GLY A 123 -21.79 -7.73 20.55
CA GLY A 123 -23.11 -8.12 20.04
C GLY A 123 -23.01 -9.29 19.05
N GLU A 124 -24.13 -9.97 18.87
CA GLU A 124 -24.28 -10.95 17.80
C GLU A 124 -24.00 -10.29 16.45
N VAL A 125 -23.15 -10.92 15.64
CA VAL A 125 -22.83 -10.42 14.29
C VAL A 125 -24.06 -10.65 13.42
N LEU A 126 -24.91 -9.64 13.28
CA LEU A 126 -25.99 -9.68 12.32
C LEU A 126 -25.41 -9.82 10.90
N PRO A 127 -25.93 -10.73 10.07
CA PRO A 127 -25.53 -10.83 8.68
C PRO A 127 -25.69 -9.47 8.01
N SER A 128 -24.67 -9.01 7.28
CA SER A 128 -24.73 -7.72 6.62
C SER A 128 -25.91 -7.70 5.64
N SER A 129 -26.61 -6.58 5.55
CA SER A 129 -27.75 -6.40 4.63
C SER A 129 -27.40 -6.71 3.17
N ARG A 130 -26.11 -6.71 2.80
CA ARG A 130 -25.62 -7.12 1.49
C ARG A 130 -25.65 -8.63 1.27
N GLN A 131 -25.51 -9.45 2.31
CA GLN A 131 -25.60 -10.90 2.19
C GLN A 131 -27.05 -11.38 2.08
N SER A 132 -27.99 -10.72 2.77
CA SER A 132 -29.42 -11.03 2.64
C SER A 132 -29.97 -10.68 1.26
N ALA A 133 -29.57 -9.54 0.66
CA ALA A 133 -30.02 -9.15 -0.67
C ALA A 133 -29.49 -10.07 -1.79
N ALA A 134 -28.29 -10.64 -1.64
CA ALA A 134 -27.73 -11.58 -2.62
C ALA A 134 -28.41 -12.95 -2.58
N SER A 135 -28.97 -13.36 -1.43
CA SER A 135 -29.67 -14.63 -1.30
C SER A 135 -31.12 -14.60 -1.81
N GLU A 136 -31.74 -13.41 -1.85
CA GLU A 136 -33.14 -13.26 -2.28
C GLU A 136 -33.33 -13.00 -3.76
N THR A 137 -32.33 -12.50 -4.48
CA THR A 137 -32.50 -12.09 -5.88
C THR A 137 -32.06 -13.11 -6.91
N GLY A 138 -31.42 -14.21 -6.55
CA GLY A 138 -31.11 -15.32 -7.48
C GLY A 138 -30.38 -14.92 -8.77
N ILE A 139 -29.79 -13.73 -8.85
CA ILE A 139 -29.08 -13.24 -10.02
C ILE A 139 -27.62 -13.71 -9.96
N ALA A 140 -27.39 -14.89 -10.50
CA ALA A 140 -26.06 -15.33 -10.82
C ALA A 140 -25.60 -14.59 -12.09
N THR A 141 -24.85 -13.51 -11.97
CA THR A 141 -24.14 -12.89 -13.07
C THR A 141 -22.88 -13.69 -13.35
N SER A 142 -22.96 -14.63 -14.30
CA SER A 142 -21.77 -15.27 -14.85
C SER A 142 -21.14 -14.32 -15.88
N PHE A 143 -19.98 -13.76 -15.57
CA PHE A 143 -19.16 -13.11 -16.59
C PHE A 143 -18.34 -14.15 -17.32
N ARG A 144 -18.67 -14.40 -18.60
CA ARG A 144 -17.84 -15.14 -19.55
C ARG A 144 -16.83 -14.17 -20.13
N THR A 145 -15.55 -14.41 -19.87
CA THR A 145 -14.46 -13.81 -20.65
C THR A 145 -14.44 -14.43 -22.03
N LYS A 146 -14.43 -13.60 -23.07
CA LYS A 146 -14.02 -13.99 -24.42
C LYS A 146 -12.52 -13.92 -24.54
#